data_40ede196e8e188af1b7baa67f693fb57
#
_entry.id   40ede196e8e188af1b7baa67f693fb57
#
_cell.length_a   1.000
_cell.length_b   1.000
_cell.length_c   1.000
_cell.angle_alpha   90.00
_cell.angle_beta   90.00
_cell.angle_gamma   90.00
#
_symmetry.space_group_name_H-M   'P 1'
#
loop_
_entity.id
_entity.type
_entity.pdbx_description
1 polymer ?
#
loop_
_entity_poly.entity_id
_entity_poly.type
_entity_poly.pdbx_seq_one_letter_code
_entity_poly.pdbx_strand_id
1 'polypeptide(L)'
;MNRTVVLIHGAWQGSWAWDALVAHLRAAGLDVHAVDLPGNGTDGTDPAVVSLELYVASVLDRIERIGGVVSVVAHSGGGIVASQLAEIRPDRIERLAYVAGMMLPDGVGFVEVAGPVIAQDADAAGIGPYLVWSADRLTSRVPPEAARRIFFHDCPAAAAETAASRLTPQPERGRAVRPRLSPERFGRVPRLYVEALADRSVVPAVQRRMQALVPGARVVSLPTGHAPQLAAPRLLAERLVPWLLGGG
;
A
#
# COMPACT_ATOMS: atom_id res chain seq x y z
N MET A 1 -25.70 0.25 -9.39
CA MET A 1 -24.38 0.60 -9.97
C MET A 1 -23.32 -0.21 -9.24
N ASN A 2 -22.38 -0.84 -9.95
CA ASN A 2 -21.27 -1.54 -9.33
C ASN A 2 -20.40 -0.52 -8.59
N ARG A 3 -19.95 -0.85 -7.38
CA ARG A 3 -18.99 0.00 -6.65
C ARG A 3 -17.62 -0.15 -7.26
N THR A 4 -16.95 0.95 -7.49
CA THR A 4 -15.62 0.98 -8.12
C THR A 4 -14.53 1.02 -7.06
N VAL A 5 -13.49 0.23 -7.27
CA VAL A 5 -12.34 0.10 -6.38
C VAL A 5 -11.05 0.36 -7.15
N VAL A 6 -10.23 1.27 -6.64
CA VAL A 6 -8.87 1.52 -7.14
C VAL A 6 -7.87 0.87 -6.19
N LEU A 7 -6.95 0.07 -6.74
CA LEU A 7 -5.93 -0.66 -5.99
C LEU A 7 -4.56 -0.02 -6.23
N ILE A 8 -3.90 0.40 -5.14
CA ILE A 8 -2.58 1.05 -5.16
C ILE A 8 -1.55 0.12 -4.53
N HIS A 9 -0.54 -0.27 -5.29
CA HIS A 9 0.51 -1.19 -4.86
C HIS A 9 1.52 -0.55 -3.89
N GLY A 10 2.33 -1.38 -3.23
CA GLY A 10 3.45 -0.97 -2.40
C GLY A 10 4.72 -0.65 -3.20
N ALA A 11 5.76 -0.19 -2.50
CA ALA A 11 7.06 0.08 -3.10
C ALA A 11 7.63 -1.16 -3.80
N TRP A 12 8.42 -0.95 -4.86
CA TRP A 12 9.04 -1.96 -5.75
C TRP A 12 8.06 -2.85 -6.51
N GLN A 13 6.75 -2.73 -6.28
CA GLN A 13 5.70 -3.51 -6.93
C GLN A 13 5.11 -2.77 -8.14
N GLY A 14 4.04 -3.32 -8.68
CA GLY A 14 3.18 -2.74 -9.69
C GLY A 14 1.76 -3.29 -9.53
N SER A 15 0.87 -2.92 -10.44
CA SER A 15 -0.53 -3.37 -10.50
C SER A 15 -0.69 -4.90 -10.43
N TRP A 16 0.29 -5.62 -10.95
CA TRP A 16 0.37 -7.08 -10.94
C TRP A 16 0.25 -7.72 -9.54
N ALA A 17 0.64 -6.98 -8.49
CA ALA A 17 0.57 -7.50 -7.12
C ALA A 17 -0.86 -7.79 -6.67
N TRP A 18 -1.84 -7.28 -7.40
CA TRP A 18 -3.25 -7.44 -7.12
C TRP A 18 -3.96 -8.51 -7.97
N ASP A 19 -3.28 -9.13 -8.97
CA ASP A 19 -3.89 -10.02 -9.96
C ASP A 19 -4.76 -11.11 -9.31
N ALA A 20 -4.26 -11.78 -8.26
CA ALA A 20 -4.99 -12.83 -7.56
C ALA A 20 -6.21 -12.28 -6.78
N LEU A 21 -6.08 -11.11 -6.16
CA LEU A 21 -7.17 -10.48 -5.41
C LEU A 21 -8.27 -9.93 -6.34
N VAL A 22 -7.91 -9.37 -7.48
CA VAL A 22 -8.83 -8.78 -8.48
C VAL A 22 -9.93 -9.78 -8.86
N ALA A 23 -9.58 -11.06 -9.08
CA ALA A 23 -10.54 -12.09 -9.41
C ALA A 23 -11.63 -12.25 -8.33
N HIS A 24 -11.25 -12.24 -7.05
CA HIS A 24 -12.20 -12.35 -5.92
C HIS A 24 -13.08 -11.11 -5.77
N LEU A 25 -12.50 -9.92 -5.94
CA LEU A 25 -13.26 -8.66 -5.83
C LEU A 25 -14.27 -8.53 -6.97
N ARG A 26 -13.88 -8.88 -8.20
CA ARG A 26 -14.81 -8.91 -9.36
C ARG A 26 -15.92 -9.93 -9.21
N ALA A 27 -15.61 -11.11 -8.68
CA ALA A 27 -16.61 -12.13 -8.37
C ALA A 27 -17.65 -11.64 -7.32
N ALA A 28 -17.28 -10.68 -6.47
CA ALA A 28 -18.18 -10.02 -5.54
C ALA A 28 -18.98 -8.83 -6.16
N GLY A 29 -18.88 -8.61 -7.47
CA GLY A 29 -19.61 -7.56 -8.18
C GLY A 29 -18.97 -6.17 -8.11
N LEU A 30 -17.68 -6.08 -7.76
CA LEU A 30 -16.95 -4.82 -7.74
C LEU A 30 -16.31 -4.54 -9.12
N ASP A 31 -16.30 -3.27 -9.52
CA ASP A 31 -15.52 -2.79 -10.65
C ASP A 31 -14.11 -2.42 -10.15
N VAL A 32 -13.07 -3.13 -10.63
CA VAL A 32 -11.73 -3.10 -10.00
C VAL A 32 -10.67 -2.62 -10.98
N HIS A 33 -9.93 -1.59 -10.57
CA HIS A 33 -8.84 -0.95 -11.31
C HIS A 33 -7.55 -0.96 -10.48
N ALA A 34 -6.61 -1.82 -10.82
CA ALA A 34 -5.25 -1.77 -10.30
C ALA A 34 -4.41 -0.79 -11.14
N VAL A 35 -3.62 0.06 -10.49
CA VAL A 35 -2.80 1.09 -11.14
C VAL A 35 -1.31 0.82 -10.95
N ASP A 36 -0.50 1.15 -11.95
CA ASP A 36 0.94 1.34 -11.78
C ASP A 36 1.19 2.81 -11.39
N LEU A 37 1.96 3.03 -10.33
CA LEU A 37 2.41 4.37 -9.96
C LEU A 37 3.57 4.80 -10.87
N PRO A 38 3.72 6.10 -11.20
CA PRO A 38 4.83 6.61 -12.01
C PRO A 38 6.19 6.05 -11.59
N GLY A 39 6.93 5.49 -12.54
CA GLY A 39 8.24 4.86 -12.32
C GLY A 39 8.20 3.49 -11.64
N ASN A 40 7.02 2.87 -11.48
CA ASN A 40 6.84 1.54 -10.89
C ASN A 40 6.07 0.60 -11.86
N GLY A 41 6.17 -0.69 -11.61
CA GLY A 41 5.50 -1.69 -12.45
C GLY A 41 5.98 -1.62 -13.89
N THR A 42 5.08 -1.31 -14.82
CA THR A 42 5.38 -1.14 -16.26
C THR A 42 5.49 0.33 -16.67
N ASP A 43 5.31 1.27 -15.75
CA ASP A 43 5.44 2.70 -16.04
C ASP A 43 6.91 3.10 -16.19
N GLY A 44 7.23 3.83 -17.26
CA GLY A 44 8.58 4.23 -17.62
C GLY A 44 8.97 5.65 -17.18
N THR A 45 8.26 6.26 -16.24
CA THR A 45 8.56 7.62 -15.76
C THR A 45 9.96 7.69 -15.15
N ASP A 46 10.72 8.71 -15.53
CA ASP A 46 12.05 8.98 -14.97
C ASP A 46 11.99 9.11 -13.44
N PRO A 47 12.76 8.31 -12.68
CA PRO A 47 12.77 8.37 -11.22
C PRO A 47 13.16 9.74 -10.66
N ALA A 48 13.87 10.57 -11.41
CA ALA A 48 14.27 11.92 -10.99
C ALA A 48 13.08 12.88 -10.83
N VAL A 49 11.97 12.67 -11.56
CA VAL A 49 10.78 13.54 -11.50
C VAL A 49 9.67 12.99 -10.62
N VAL A 50 9.82 11.77 -10.11
CA VAL A 50 8.80 11.14 -9.25
C VAL A 50 8.70 11.89 -7.92
N SER A 51 7.45 12.11 -7.48
CA SER A 51 7.12 12.72 -6.18
C SER A 51 5.77 12.20 -5.69
N LEU A 52 5.40 12.54 -4.46
CA LEU A 52 4.07 12.21 -3.93
C LEU A 52 2.96 12.90 -4.74
N GLU A 53 3.18 14.14 -5.14
CA GLU A 53 2.24 14.92 -5.96
C GLU A 53 2.02 14.25 -7.32
N LEU A 54 3.08 13.74 -7.96
CA LEU A 54 2.97 13.03 -9.24
C LEU A 54 2.21 11.71 -9.06
N TYR A 55 2.47 10.95 -8.01
CA TYR A 55 1.71 9.74 -7.70
C TYR A 55 0.23 10.05 -7.53
N VAL A 56 -0.10 11.05 -6.74
CA VAL A 56 -1.48 11.46 -6.47
C VAL A 56 -2.15 11.95 -7.75
N ALA A 57 -1.48 12.79 -8.56
CA ALA A 57 -2.02 13.30 -9.81
C ALA A 57 -2.34 12.16 -10.80
N SER A 58 -1.44 11.17 -10.93
CA SER A 58 -1.65 10.00 -11.78
C SER A 58 -2.88 9.17 -11.37
N VAL A 59 -3.04 8.93 -10.06
CA VAL A 59 -4.20 8.17 -9.56
C VAL A 59 -5.49 8.98 -9.67
N LEU A 60 -5.45 10.31 -9.43
CA LEU A 60 -6.61 11.19 -9.62
C LEU A 60 -7.07 11.24 -11.08
N ASP A 61 -6.15 11.35 -12.04
CA ASP A 61 -6.47 11.28 -13.46
C ASP A 61 -7.18 9.95 -13.81
N ARG A 62 -6.74 8.84 -13.22
CA ARG A 62 -7.42 7.55 -13.38
C ARG A 62 -8.83 7.57 -12.78
N ILE A 63 -9.00 8.12 -11.59
CA ILE A 63 -10.30 8.25 -10.91
C ILE A 63 -11.25 9.16 -11.72
N GLU A 64 -10.73 10.23 -12.29
CA GLU A 64 -11.54 11.14 -13.13
C GLU A 64 -12.03 10.48 -14.41
N ARG A 65 -11.20 9.66 -15.07
CA ARG A 65 -11.62 8.86 -16.24
C ARG A 65 -12.65 7.78 -15.90
N ILE A 66 -12.56 7.18 -14.71
CA ILE A 66 -13.55 6.22 -14.22
C ILE A 66 -14.90 6.94 -13.99
N GLY A 67 -14.87 8.15 -13.45
CA GLY A 67 -16.05 8.89 -13.03
C GLY A 67 -16.61 8.45 -11.67
N GLY A 68 -17.47 9.29 -11.09
CA GLY A 68 -18.12 8.99 -9.80
C GLY A 68 -17.19 8.99 -8.59
N VAL A 69 -17.61 8.32 -7.55
CA VAL A 69 -16.88 8.15 -6.26
C VAL A 69 -16.32 6.74 -6.22
N VAL A 70 -15.10 6.57 -5.72
CA VAL A 70 -14.41 5.28 -5.66
C VAL A 70 -14.01 4.93 -4.22
N SER A 71 -13.88 3.63 -3.95
CA SER A 71 -13.14 3.14 -2.79
C SER A 71 -11.68 2.92 -3.18
N VAL A 72 -10.74 3.14 -2.26
CA VAL A 72 -9.31 2.91 -2.51
C VAL A 72 -8.80 1.86 -1.55
N VAL A 73 -8.10 0.85 -2.08
CA VAL A 73 -7.35 -0.14 -1.30
C VAL A 73 -5.88 0.04 -1.60
N ALA A 74 -5.07 0.23 -0.57
CA ALA A 74 -3.65 0.53 -0.73
C ALA A 74 -2.78 -0.40 0.12
N HIS A 75 -1.73 -0.93 -0.49
CA HIS A 75 -0.77 -1.81 0.16
C HIS A 75 0.50 -1.05 0.54
N SER A 76 1.04 -1.33 1.74
CA SER A 76 2.37 -0.85 2.14
C SER A 76 2.55 0.67 1.88
N GLY A 77 3.61 1.09 1.18
CA GLY A 77 3.87 2.49 0.81
C GLY A 77 2.75 3.18 0.02
N GLY A 78 1.93 2.43 -0.71
CA GLY A 78 0.75 2.96 -1.41
C GLY A 78 -0.27 3.60 -0.46
N GLY A 79 -0.24 3.25 0.83
CA GLY A 79 -1.08 3.86 1.86
C GLY A 79 -0.85 5.37 2.03
N ILE A 80 0.37 5.84 1.80
CA ILE A 80 0.67 7.28 1.86
C ILE A 80 -0.02 8.02 0.71
N VAL A 81 0.03 7.43 -0.49
CA VAL A 81 -0.66 7.96 -1.68
C VAL A 81 -2.17 8.00 -1.46
N ALA A 82 -2.75 6.91 -0.92
CA ALA A 82 -4.17 6.84 -0.60
C ALA A 82 -4.61 7.90 0.42
N SER A 83 -3.80 8.14 1.47
CA SER A 83 -4.05 9.20 2.45
C SER A 83 -4.06 10.58 1.80
N GLN A 84 -3.07 10.87 0.95
CA GLN A 84 -2.96 12.16 0.26
C GLN A 84 -4.07 12.36 -0.77
N LEU A 85 -4.54 11.30 -1.44
CA LEU A 85 -5.72 11.33 -2.31
C LEU A 85 -6.97 11.74 -1.55
N ALA A 86 -7.21 11.14 -0.38
CA ALA A 86 -8.35 11.46 0.48
C ALA A 86 -8.27 12.88 1.04
N GLU A 87 -7.06 13.41 1.25
CA GLU A 87 -6.89 14.82 1.61
C GLU A 87 -7.26 15.75 0.45
N ILE A 88 -6.77 15.46 -0.76
CA ILE A 88 -6.97 16.38 -1.91
C ILE A 88 -8.39 16.29 -2.45
N ARG A 89 -8.98 15.10 -2.55
CA ARG A 89 -10.32 14.87 -3.11
C ARG A 89 -11.18 13.97 -2.21
N PRO A 90 -11.49 14.41 -0.98
CA PRO A 90 -12.36 13.65 -0.07
C PRO A 90 -13.77 13.41 -0.64
N ASP A 91 -14.21 14.27 -1.56
CA ASP A 91 -15.47 14.17 -2.30
C ASP A 91 -15.50 13.01 -3.31
N ARG A 92 -14.33 12.53 -3.73
CA ARG A 92 -14.18 11.45 -4.73
C ARG A 92 -13.83 10.10 -4.10
N ILE A 93 -13.51 10.07 -2.81
CA ILE A 93 -13.09 8.86 -2.08
C ILE A 93 -14.16 8.47 -1.06
N GLU A 94 -14.90 7.39 -1.36
CA GLU A 94 -15.95 6.89 -0.47
C GLU A 94 -15.37 6.32 0.82
N ARG A 95 -14.30 5.53 0.70
CA ARG A 95 -13.59 4.91 1.83
C ARG A 95 -12.21 4.43 1.45
N LEU A 96 -11.36 4.27 2.46
CA LEU A 96 -10.00 3.75 2.31
C LEU A 96 -9.87 2.38 3.00
N ALA A 97 -9.03 1.51 2.43
CA ALA A 97 -8.53 0.32 3.12
C ALA A 97 -7.01 0.24 2.98
N TYR A 98 -6.33 0.09 4.11
CA TYR A 98 -4.88 -0.10 4.19
C TYR A 98 -4.59 -1.58 4.42
N VAL A 99 -3.83 -2.21 3.53
CA VAL A 99 -3.39 -3.61 3.64
C VAL A 99 -1.92 -3.60 4.02
N ALA A 100 -1.61 -3.89 5.29
CA ALA A 100 -0.27 -3.67 5.86
C ALA A 100 0.30 -2.31 5.46
N GLY A 101 -0.59 -1.30 5.35
CA GLY A 101 -0.34 -0.04 4.66
C GLY A 101 0.26 1.02 5.57
N MET A 102 1.03 1.93 4.97
CA MET A 102 1.60 3.07 5.68
C MET A 102 0.55 4.16 5.88
N MET A 103 -0.18 4.10 7.00
CA MET A 103 -1.12 5.12 7.46
C MET A 103 -0.38 6.09 8.39
N LEU A 104 0.25 7.11 7.80
CA LEU A 104 1.13 8.05 8.52
C LEU A 104 0.39 9.29 9.00
N PRO A 105 0.82 9.90 10.13
CA PRO A 105 0.31 11.21 10.57
C PRO A 105 0.71 12.34 9.62
N ASP A 106 0.03 13.48 9.74
CA ASP A 106 0.38 14.70 9.02
C ASP A 106 1.85 15.09 9.18
N GLY A 107 2.53 15.32 8.09
CA GLY A 107 3.92 15.77 8.02
C GLY A 107 4.98 14.78 8.50
N VAL A 108 4.60 13.55 8.90
CA VAL A 108 5.53 12.57 9.47
C VAL A 108 5.87 11.49 8.44
N GLY A 109 7.16 11.16 8.32
CA GLY A 109 7.65 10.09 7.44
C GLY A 109 7.66 8.72 8.11
N PHE A 110 7.70 7.66 7.30
CA PHE A 110 7.71 6.29 7.81
C PHE A 110 8.88 5.99 8.77
N VAL A 111 10.08 6.48 8.46
CA VAL A 111 11.28 6.27 9.31
C VAL A 111 11.09 6.85 10.71
N GLU A 112 10.41 7.97 10.85
CA GLU A 112 10.12 8.60 12.16
C GLU A 112 9.12 7.79 12.97
N VAL A 113 8.15 7.17 12.28
CA VAL A 113 7.19 6.27 12.95
C VAL A 113 7.85 4.95 13.33
N ALA A 114 8.65 4.36 12.45
CA ALA A 114 9.29 3.07 12.70
C ALA A 114 10.48 3.16 13.66
N GLY A 115 11.20 4.28 13.69
CA GLY A 115 12.44 4.47 14.44
C GLY A 115 12.38 4.06 15.91
N PRO A 116 11.38 4.49 16.70
CA PRO A 116 11.25 4.06 18.10
C PRO A 116 11.02 2.55 18.29
N VAL A 117 10.41 1.88 17.31
CA VAL A 117 10.22 0.42 17.33
C VAL A 117 11.53 -0.26 16.96
N ILE A 118 12.23 0.23 15.92
CA ILE A 118 13.54 -0.30 15.48
C ILE A 118 14.59 -0.18 16.59
N ALA A 119 14.53 0.88 17.39
CA ALA A 119 15.44 1.06 18.53
C ALA A 119 15.26 0.00 19.64
N GLN A 120 14.10 -0.63 19.71
CA GLN A 120 13.79 -1.70 20.66
C GLN A 120 13.96 -3.09 20.05
N ASP A 121 13.72 -3.22 18.75
CA ASP A 121 13.77 -4.46 17.99
C ASP A 121 14.34 -4.17 16.59
N ALA A 122 15.58 -4.57 16.35
CA ALA A 122 16.27 -4.33 15.09
C ALA A 122 15.57 -5.01 13.88
N ASP A 123 14.84 -6.10 14.10
CA ASP A 123 14.08 -6.78 13.03
C ASP A 123 12.95 -5.91 12.49
N ALA A 124 12.50 -4.91 13.25
CA ALA A 124 11.53 -3.91 12.80
C ALA A 124 12.05 -2.99 11.67
N ALA A 125 13.35 -3.02 11.36
CA ALA A 125 13.90 -2.37 10.17
C ALA A 125 13.45 -3.03 8.85
N GLY A 126 12.89 -4.25 8.93
CA GLY A 126 12.25 -4.95 7.83
C GLY A 126 13.16 -5.12 6.61
N ILE A 127 12.71 -4.59 5.46
CA ILE A 127 13.47 -4.68 4.20
C ILE A 127 14.63 -3.68 4.12
N GLY A 128 14.62 -2.62 4.95
CA GLY A 128 15.57 -1.51 4.88
C GLY A 128 17.05 -1.91 4.76
N PRO A 129 17.57 -2.83 5.62
CA PRO A 129 18.97 -3.25 5.59
C PRO A 129 19.40 -3.99 4.30
N TYR A 130 18.45 -4.47 3.50
CA TYR A 130 18.73 -5.28 2.29
C TYR A 130 18.67 -4.48 1.00
N LEU A 131 18.34 -3.18 1.06
CA LEU A 131 18.17 -2.35 -0.13
C LEU A 131 19.51 -2.13 -0.86
N VAL A 132 19.49 -2.34 -2.17
CA VAL A 132 20.61 -2.03 -3.07
C VAL A 132 20.25 -0.75 -3.83
N TRP A 133 21.07 0.28 -3.64
CA TRP A 133 20.89 1.61 -4.20
C TRP A 133 21.55 1.73 -5.57
N SER A 134 20.95 2.50 -6.47
CA SER A 134 21.63 2.98 -7.68
C SER A 134 22.79 3.92 -7.31
N ALA A 135 23.76 4.08 -8.23
CA ALA A 135 24.94 4.93 -8.01
C ALA A 135 24.57 6.39 -7.72
N ASP A 136 23.52 6.90 -8.38
CA ASP A 136 22.98 8.24 -8.21
C ASP A 136 21.98 8.36 -7.03
N ARG A 137 21.69 7.23 -6.37
CA ARG A 137 20.70 7.10 -5.28
C ARG A 137 19.26 7.52 -5.63
N LEU A 138 18.92 7.63 -6.89
CA LEU A 138 17.56 7.93 -7.34
C LEU A 138 16.63 6.73 -7.19
N THR A 139 17.18 5.52 -7.22
CA THR A 139 16.36 4.29 -7.05
C THR A 139 16.99 3.32 -6.06
N SER A 140 16.16 2.47 -5.51
CA SER A 140 16.59 1.27 -4.79
C SER A 140 15.96 0.01 -5.37
N ARG A 141 16.61 -1.14 -5.13
CA ARG A 141 16.10 -2.47 -5.48
C ARG A 141 16.10 -3.37 -4.27
N VAL A 142 15.20 -4.34 -4.29
CA VAL A 142 15.18 -5.43 -3.30
C VAL A 142 15.75 -6.69 -3.97
N PRO A 143 16.83 -7.29 -3.44
CA PRO A 143 17.32 -8.57 -3.93
C PRO A 143 16.23 -9.65 -3.82
N PRO A 144 16.10 -10.55 -4.82
CA PRO A 144 15.05 -11.57 -4.82
C PRO A 144 15.02 -12.45 -3.57
N GLU A 145 16.18 -12.79 -3.02
CA GLU A 145 16.28 -13.56 -1.79
C GLU A 145 15.71 -12.78 -0.58
N ALA A 146 16.05 -11.51 -0.45
CA ALA A 146 15.50 -10.64 0.60
C ALA A 146 13.98 -10.47 0.43
N ALA A 147 13.50 -10.31 -0.80
CA ALA A 147 12.07 -10.22 -1.10
C ALA A 147 11.32 -11.48 -0.65
N ARG A 148 11.82 -12.68 -0.98
CA ARG A 148 11.21 -13.93 -0.55
C ARG A 148 11.18 -14.07 0.96
N ARG A 149 12.25 -13.68 1.65
CA ARG A 149 12.36 -13.81 3.11
C ARG A 149 11.51 -12.81 3.88
N ILE A 150 11.37 -11.60 3.37
CA ILE A 150 10.74 -10.48 4.09
C ILE A 150 9.31 -10.23 3.60
N PHE A 151 9.09 -10.12 2.27
CA PHE A 151 7.78 -9.79 1.73
C PHE A 151 6.89 -11.00 1.47
N PHE A 152 7.47 -12.12 1.03
CA PHE A 152 6.75 -13.26 0.45
C PHE A 152 6.99 -14.57 1.20
N HIS A 153 7.44 -14.51 2.46
CA HIS A 153 7.85 -15.69 3.22
C HIS A 153 6.73 -16.69 3.51
N ASP A 154 5.48 -16.22 3.47
CA ASP A 154 4.26 -17.01 3.69
C ASP A 154 3.48 -17.29 2.39
N CYS A 155 4.01 -16.86 1.24
CA CYS A 155 3.45 -17.20 -0.05
C CYS A 155 3.85 -18.64 -0.46
N PRO A 156 3.04 -19.34 -1.27
CA PRO A 156 3.49 -20.56 -1.95
C PRO A 156 4.81 -20.32 -2.72
N ALA A 157 5.76 -21.26 -2.66
CA ALA A 157 7.13 -21.06 -3.16
C ALA A 157 7.18 -20.53 -4.61
N ALA A 158 6.37 -21.09 -5.52
CA ALA A 158 6.32 -20.64 -6.91
C ALA A 158 5.76 -19.21 -7.05
N ALA A 159 4.78 -18.83 -6.23
CA ALA A 159 4.23 -17.50 -6.20
C ALA A 159 5.24 -16.48 -5.63
N ALA A 160 5.96 -16.84 -4.57
CA ALA A 160 7.03 -16.03 -3.99
C ALA A 160 8.16 -15.77 -4.98
N GLU A 161 8.60 -16.80 -5.73
CA GLU A 161 9.62 -16.68 -6.77
C GLU A 161 9.17 -15.74 -7.90
N THR A 162 7.96 -15.97 -8.42
CA THR A 162 7.36 -15.11 -9.46
C THR A 162 7.23 -13.68 -8.98
N ALA A 163 6.73 -13.45 -7.78
CA ALA A 163 6.57 -12.10 -7.22
C ALA A 163 7.94 -11.41 -7.03
N ALA A 164 8.94 -12.12 -6.51
CA ALA A 164 10.29 -11.58 -6.32
C ALA A 164 10.94 -11.17 -7.65
N SER A 165 10.73 -11.93 -8.73
CA SER A 165 11.27 -11.62 -10.06
C SER A 165 10.58 -10.44 -10.75
N ARG A 166 9.35 -10.08 -10.33
CA ARG A 166 8.57 -8.97 -10.86
C ARG A 166 8.81 -7.63 -10.14
N LEU A 167 9.58 -7.61 -9.06
CA LEU A 167 9.93 -6.36 -8.40
C LEU A 167 10.79 -5.48 -9.31
N THR A 168 10.47 -4.20 -9.36
CA THR A 168 11.17 -3.19 -10.16
C THR A 168 11.94 -2.20 -9.27
N PRO A 169 12.91 -1.44 -9.81
CA PRO A 169 13.51 -0.35 -9.06
C PRO A 169 12.46 0.64 -8.57
N GLN A 170 12.55 1.06 -7.32
CA GLN A 170 11.67 2.04 -6.71
C GLN A 170 12.29 3.43 -6.78
N PRO A 171 11.59 4.43 -7.35
CA PRO A 171 11.99 5.83 -7.21
C PRO A 171 11.96 6.27 -5.75
N GLU A 172 13.13 6.67 -5.22
CA GLU A 172 13.26 7.00 -3.79
C GLU A 172 12.55 8.31 -3.41
N ARG A 173 12.45 9.26 -4.35
CA ARG A 173 11.68 10.49 -4.15
C ARG A 173 10.17 10.24 -4.01
N GLY A 174 9.67 9.12 -4.53
CA GLY A 174 8.29 8.67 -4.33
C GLY A 174 8.09 7.80 -3.09
N ARG A 175 9.16 7.27 -2.49
CA ARG A 175 9.12 6.41 -1.29
C ARG A 175 9.35 7.18 0.01
N ALA A 176 10.34 8.06 0.04
CA ALA A 176 10.71 8.85 1.22
C ALA A 176 9.83 10.10 1.37
N VAL A 177 8.51 9.93 1.34
CA VAL A 177 7.52 11.01 1.31
C VAL A 177 6.78 11.16 2.63
N ARG A 178 6.19 12.34 2.83
CA ARG A 178 5.40 12.72 4.00
C ARG A 178 4.05 13.23 3.54
N PRO A 179 2.92 12.68 4.00
CA PRO A 179 1.61 13.20 3.65
C PRO A 179 1.35 14.53 4.34
N ARG A 180 0.48 15.35 3.73
CA ARG A 180 -0.11 16.55 4.36
C ARG A 180 -1.60 16.31 4.51
N LEU A 181 -2.05 16.20 5.75
CA LEU A 181 -3.38 15.70 6.08
C LEU A 181 -4.09 16.63 7.07
N SER A 182 -5.41 16.74 6.96
CA SER A 182 -6.26 17.50 7.88
C SER A 182 -7.42 16.64 8.41
N PRO A 183 -7.91 16.94 9.61
CA PRO A 183 -9.12 16.29 10.16
C PRO A 183 -10.36 16.52 9.30
N GLU A 184 -10.46 17.70 8.67
CA GLU A 184 -11.62 18.16 7.90
C GLU A 184 -11.74 17.50 6.53
N ARG A 185 -10.65 16.93 6.02
CA ARG A 185 -10.59 16.29 4.69
C ARG A 185 -10.28 14.81 4.79
N PHE A 186 -9.02 14.41 4.94
CA PHE A 186 -8.63 13.03 5.15
C PHE A 186 -9.34 12.40 6.37
N GLY A 187 -9.43 13.14 7.48
CA GLY A 187 -10.02 12.66 8.73
C GLY A 187 -11.48 12.26 8.62
N ARG A 188 -12.22 12.80 7.64
CA ARG A 188 -13.64 12.49 7.40
C ARG A 188 -13.87 11.20 6.60
N VAL A 189 -12.85 10.72 5.87
CA VAL A 189 -12.98 9.53 5.02
C VAL A 189 -12.93 8.28 5.90
N PRO A 190 -13.95 7.39 5.83
CA PRO A 190 -13.95 6.12 6.57
C PRO A 190 -12.75 5.25 6.21
N ARG A 191 -12.10 4.67 7.21
CA ARG A 191 -10.86 3.90 7.05
C ARG A 191 -10.96 2.50 7.65
N LEU A 192 -10.47 1.51 6.89
CA LEU A 192 -10.20 0.15 7.35
C LEU A 192 -8.69 -0.07 7.37
N TYR A 193 -8.18 -0.69 8.41
CA TYR A 193 -6.80 -1.18 8.45
C TYR A 193 -6.79 -2.71 8.53
N VAL A 194 -6.21 -3.36 7.53
CA VAL A 194 -5.97 -4.79 7.53
C VAL A 194 -4.55 -5.03 8.06
N GLU A 195 -4.46 -5.44 9.31
CA GLU A 195 -3.22 -5.74 10.01
C GLU A 195 -2.70 -7.12 9.59
N ALA A 196 -1.46 -7.22 9.16
CA ALA A 196 -0.77 -8.47 8.84
C ALA A 196 0.07 -8.93 10.03
N LEU A 197 -0.37 -9.98 10.73
CA LEU A 197 0.19 -10.38 12.03
C LEU A 197 1.57 -11.03 11.95
N ALA A 198 1.94 -11.57 10.78
CA ALA A 198 3.25 -12.18 10.54
C ALA A 198 4.13 -11.32 9.61
N ASP A 199 3.80 -10.03 9.45
CA ASP A 199 4.55 -9.11 8.59
C ASP A 199 5.99 -8.92 9.10
N ARG A 200 6.96 -9.14 8.20
CA ARG A 200 8.40 -8.96 8.46
C ARG A 200 8.96 -7.68 7.86
N SER A 201 8.17 -6.91 7.12
CA SER A 201 8.57 -5.64 6.50
C SER A 201 8.05 -4.45 7.27
N VAL A 202 6.74 -4.36 7.44
CA VAL A 202 6.07 -3.40 8.33
C VAL A 202 5.56 -4.20 9.53
N VAL A 203 6.45 -4.53 10.44
CA VAL A 203 6.14 -5.44 11.54
C VAL A 203 4.90 -5.00 12.34
N PRO A 204 4.15 -5.92 12.98
CA PRO A 204 2.90 -5.59 13.69
C PRO A 204 3.04 -4.44 14.70
N ALA A 205 4.19 -4.33 15.37
CA ALA A 205 4.44 -3.23 16.30
C ALA A 205 4.45 -1.85 15.61
N VAL A 206 4.99 -1.76 14.37
CA VAL A 206 4.97 -0.53 13.56
C VAL A 206 3.57 -0.27 13.03
N GLN A 207 2.84 -1.31 12.58
CA GLN A 207 1.45 -1.18 12.14
C GLN A 207 0.56 -0.62 13.26
N ARG A 208 0.64 -1.17 14.47
CA ARG A 208 -0.11 -0.71 15.65
C ARG A 208 0.27 0.71 16.08
N ARG A 209 1.54 1.06 15.94
CA ARG A 209 1.98 2.44 16.20
C ARG A 209 1.34 3.43 15.23
N MET A 210 1.25 3.10 13.93
CA MET A 210 0.53 3.93 12.95
C MET A 210 -0.95 4.06 13.30
N GLN A 211 -1.61 2.96 13.68
CA GLN A 211 -3.01 2.95 14.10
C GLN A 211 -3.25 3.85 15.32
N ALA A 212 -2.33 3.84 16.29
CA ALA A 212 -2.41 4.70 17.49
C ALA A 212 -2.19 6.17 17.16
N LEU A 213 -1.27 6.49 16.22
CA LEU A 213 -0.96 7.86 15.82
C LEU A 213 -2.02 8.46 14.88
N VAL A 214 -2.74 7.61 14.13
CA VAL A 214 -3.82 8.01 13.20
C VAL A 214 -5.10 7.25 13.55
N PRO A 215 -5.77 7.61 14.66
CA PRO A 215 -6.93 6.90 15.16
C PRO A 215 -8.16 7.01 14.24
N GLY A 216 -9.16 6.15 14.47
CA GLY A 216 -10.44 6.17 13.76
C GLY A 216 -10.54 5.20 12.58
N ALA A 217 -9.52 4.41 12.28
CA ALA A 217 -9.66 3.28 11.37
C ALA A 217 -10.28 2.07 12.09
N ARG A 218 -11.22 1.38 11.43
CA ARG A 218 -11.60 0.02 11.85
C ARG A 218 -10.41 -0.90 11.59
N VAL A 219 -10.09 -1.80 12.53
CA VAL A 219 -8.97 -2.73 12.39
C VAL A 219 -9.50 -4.16 12.24
N VAL A 220 -8.95 -4.88 11.28
CA VAL A 220 -9.12 -6.33 11.14
C VAL A 220 -7.74 -6.96 10.98
N SER A 221 -7.52 -8.14 11.55
CA SER A 221 -6.22 -8.80 11.49
C SER A 221 -6.26 -10.06 10.64
N LEU A 222 -5.16 -10.32 9.93
CA LEU A 222 -4.93 -11.53 9.15
C LEU A 222 -3.65 -12.23 9.62
N PRO A 223 -3.63 -13.57 9.71
CA PRO A 223 -2.43 -14.34 10.07
C PRO A 223 -1.50 -14.50 8.86
N THR A 224 -1.14 -13.38 8.22
CA THR A 224 -0.34 -13.34 6.99
C THR A 224 0.90 -12.48 7.14
N GLY A 225 1.86 -12.67 6.23
CA GLY A 225 3.00 -11.79 6.03
C GLY A 225 2.65 -10.49 5.34
N HIS A 226 3.68 -9.83 4.78
CA HIS A 226 3.57 -8.46 4.23
C HIS A 226 2.66 -8.34 3.02
N ALA A 227 2.46 -9.41 2.24
CA ALA A 227 1.70 -9.39 0.99
C ALA A 227 0.44 -10.27 1.03
N PRO A 228 -0.59 -9.96 1.85
CA PRO A 228 -1.81 -10.77 1.97
C PRO A 228 -2.52 -10.99 0.64
N GLN A 229 -2.43 -10.02 -0.28
CA GLN A 229 -3.00 -10.08 -1.64
C GLN A 229 -2.39 -11.18 -2.51
N LEU A 230 -1.19 -11.65 -2.17
CA LEU A 230 -0.49 -12.75 -2.84
C LEU A 230 -0.54 -14.04 -2.02
N ALA A 231 -0.34 -13.95 -0.69
CA ALA A 231 -0.29 -15.10 0.20
C ALA A 231 -1.68 -15.73 0.46
N ALA A 232 -2.70 -14.89 0.64
CA ALA A 232 -4.05 -15.32 1.02
C ALA A 232 -5.14 -14.44 0.39
N PRO A 233 -5.20 -14.32 -0.96
CA PRO A 233 -6.09 -13.37 -1.64
C PRO A 233 -7.57 -13.57 -1.31
N ARG A 234 -8.02 -14.82 -1.15
CA ARG A 234 -9.39 -15.14 -0.75
C ARG A 234 -9.69 -14.62 0.66
N LEU A 235 -8.82 -14.88 1.61
CA LEU A 235 -9.00 -14.43 3.00
C LEU A 235 -8.99 -12.89 3.09
N LEU A 236 -8.12 -12.23 2.31
CA LEU A 236 -8.12 -10.78 2.22
C LEU A 236 -9.44 -10.25 1.63
N ALA A 237 -9.96 -10.88 0.56
CA ALA A 237 -11.23 -10.50 -0.04
C ALA A 237 -12.38 -10.64 0.95
N GLU A 238 -12.43 -11.70 1.75
CA GLU A 238 -13.43 -11.91 2.82
C GLU A 238 -13.46 -10.76 3.85
N ARG A 239 -12.35 -10.05 4.05
CA ARG A 239 -12.26 -8.88 4.94
C ARG A 239 -12.58 -7.57 4.22
N LEU A 240 -12.17 -7.45 2.96
CA LEU A 240 -12.35 -6.21 2.19
C LEU A 240 -13.77 -6.08 1.62
N VAL A 241 -14.38 -7.16 1.08
CA VAL A 241 -15.65 -7.10 0.37
C VAL A 241 -16.79 -6.52 1.22
N PRO A 242 -17.03 -6.96 2.47
CA PRO A 242 -18.06 -6.34 3.30
C PRO A 242 -17.85 -4.84 3.49
N TRP A 243 -16.62 -4.42 3.75
CA TRP A 243 -16.26 -3.01 3.87
C TRP A 243 -16.49 -2.24 2.58
N LEU A 244 -16.04 -2.76 1.45
CA LEU A 244 -16.19 -2.13 0.13
C LEU A 244 -17.63 -2.05 -0.33
N LEU A 245 -18.49 -2.96 0.11
CA LEU A 245 -19.94 -2.96 -0.18
C LEU A 245 -20.76 -2.13 0.83
N GLY A 246 -20.12 -1.47 1.80
CA GLY A 246 -20.80 -0.59 2.74
C GLY A 246 -21.30 -1.28 4.01
N GLY A 247 -20.93 -2.52 4.25
CA GLY A 247 -21.07 -3.18 5.53
C GLY A 247 -20.07 -2.54 6.52
N GLY A 248 -20.58 -1.80 7.49
CA GLY A 248 -19.81 -1.14 8.54
C GLY A 248 -19.67 -2.02 9.75
#